data_1589939a225467a12640656c108444ea
#
_entry.id   1589939a225467a12640656c108444ea
#
_cell.length_a   1.000
_cell.length_b   1.000
_cell.length_c   1.000
_cell.angle_alpha   90.00
_cell.angle_beta   90.00
_cell.angle_gamma   90.00
#
_symmetry.space_group_name_H-M   'P 1'
#
loop_
_entity.id
_entity.type
_entity.pdbx_description
1 polymer ?
#
loop_
_entity_poly.entity_id
_entity_poly.type
_entity_poly.pdbx_seq_one_letter_code
_entity_poly.pdbx_strand_id
1 'polypeptide(L)'
;MKTRPVKGWPLPDTACTILEDGTSRLLVLRDGQILRFNGQEAPVPVLGPGPRPLGLLNSVVLCADGSRATLGDLGAREEDVDGLGLVQVAEVNGALVTLDERGDLRCVTLDEERTVATGVQALHDANVSSVLLSSESGLVMHDLGTGAVLWSRPTRGTHGERITAATLLDGGGVLVAREGYAMTSDEDVVEVERWARDALEWRHAHEEVVLGLASTSIGVVAHDQSGSVLRLTPEGTALIHDAGSGVRAMFDIDGELCVAAWFHVHGLSADGLSWTVEHPGMPSDLSVLGSQLLVVGDDGNDWTGPEPLGVVDLEAEVVDVDPSELTAWVPPPIQENDEVPAMVDASAFSVEEEDSHSWSAPSGLLDALTETAPLAEASDENEGDLLAALTDATPTSVASTFTVGLGEHREVRAGADGVAEVLLESTVSGAPSEGLTYAWSTADGREIGTKSRLLVRLPRGVHRFELRVRHPDGRWAMDGVQVLVE
;
A
#
# COMPACT_ATOMS: atom_id res chain seq x y z
N MET A 1 23.51 13.63 7.49
CA MET A 1 22.58 13.24 6.42
C MET A 1 22.06 14.48 5.74
N LYS A 2 21.94 14.47 4.42
CA LYS A 2 21.49 15.65 3.67
C LYS A 2 19.95 15.66 3.58
N THR A 3 19.33 16.81 3.79
CA THR A 3 17.88 16.96 3.74
C THR A 3 17.48 18.31 3.13
N ARG A 4 16.20 18.43 2.76
CA ARG A 4 15.55 19.67 2.32
C ARG A 4 14.48 20.09 3.32
N PRO A 5 14.11 21.38 3.41
CA PRO A 5 12.99 21.82 4.22
C PRO A 5 11.69 21.18 3.77
N VAL A 6 10.88 20.74 4.73
CA VAL A 6 9.57 20.15 4.51
C VAL A 6 8.50 20.92 5.29
N LYS A 7 7.35 21.14 4.65
CA LYS A 7 6.17 21.73 5.26
C LYS A 7 5.02 20.73 5.22
N GLY A 8 4.40 20.48 6.36
CA GLY A 8 3.18 19.68 6.45
C GLY A 8 1.92 20.53 6.38
N TRP A 9 0.96 20.15 5.56
CA TRP A 9 -0.40 20.71 5.57
C TRP A 9 -1.35 19.69 6.16
N PRO A 10 -2.09 20.03 7.23
CA PRO A 10 -3.07 19.12 7.81
C PRO A 10 -4.20 18.86 6.81
N LEU A 11 -4.65 17.62 6.77
CA LEU A 11 -5.74 17.16 5.93
C LEU A 11 -6.88 16.64 6.82
N PRO A 12 -8.15 16.68 6.36
CA PRO A 12 -9.29 16.15 7.10
C PRO A 12 -9.31 14.61 7.14
N ASP A 13 -8.69 13.94 6.16
CA ASP A 13 -8.44 12.52 6.07
C ASP A 13 -7.15 12.30 5.27
N THR A 14 -6.56 11.10 5.34
CA THR A 14 -5.32 10.76 4.67
C THR A 14 -5.47 10.77 3.16
N ALA A 15 -4.55 11.45 2.47
CA ALA A 15 -4.48 11.44 1.02
C ALA A 15 -3.70 10.23 0.50
N CYS A 16 -4.28 9.50 -0.45
CA CYS A 16 -3.72 8.26 -1.00
C CYS A 16 -3.06 8.45 -2.37
N THR A 17 -3.50 9.46 -3.15
CA THR A 17 -2.97 9.74 -4.49
C THR A 17 -3.17 11.20 -4.88
N ILE A 18 -2.43 11.63 -5.90
CA ILE A 18 -2.43 13.01 -6.42
C ILE A 18 -2.79 12.96 -7.90
N LEU A 19 -3.83 13.70 -8.31
CA LEU A 19 -4.18 13.87 -9.72
C LEU A 19 -3.72 15.25 -10.20
N GLU A 20 -3.35 15.34 -11.47
CA GLU A 20 -2.95 16.60 -12.07
C GLU A 20 -4.17 17.43 -12.52
N ASP A 21 -4.18 18.72 -12.19
CA ASP A 21 -5.20 19.68 -12.61
C ASP A 21 -4.53 21.01 -13.04
N GLY A 22 -3.84 20.96 -14.15
CA GLY A 22 -3.13 22.12 -14.69
C GLY A 22 -2.15 22.75 -13.71
N THR A 23 -2.47 23.94 -13.21
CA THR A 23 -1.65 24.70 -12.25
C THR A 23 -1.92 24.36 -10.79
N SER A 24 -2.75 23.36 -10.52
CA SER A 24 -3.04 22.84 -9.18
C SER A 24 -2.86 21.32 -9.13
N ARG A 25 -2.97 20.75 -7.95
CA ARG A 25 -3.01 19.29 -7.73
C ARG A 25 -4.26 18.94 -6.93
N LEU A 26 -4.82 17.80 -7.25
CA LEU A 26 -5.98 17.25 -6.58
C LEU A 26 -5.53 16.11 -5.69
N LEU A 27 -5.74 16.26 -4.38
CA LEU A 27 -5.44 15.26 -3.38
C LEU A 27 -6.66 14.37 -3.20
N VAL A 28 -6.54 13.10 -3.52
CA VAL A 28 -7.60 12.10 -3.34
C VAL A 28 -7.48 11.51 -1.95
N LEU A 29 -8.47 11.74 -1.10
CA LEU A 29 -8.53 11.23 0.25
C LEU A 29 -9.04 9.77 0.26
N ARG A 30 -8.83 9.10 1.37
CA ARG A 30 -9.22 7.70 1.59
C ARG A 30 -10.72 7.47 1.41
N ASP A 31 -11.55 8.41 1.86
CA ASP A 31 -13.01 8.38 1.70
C ASP A 31 -13.51 8.75 0.30
N GLY A 32 -12.60 9.00 -0.65
CA GLY A 32 -12.91 9.41 -2.01
C GLY A 32 -13.21 10.91 -2.18
N GLN A 33 -13.11 11.71 -1.12
CA GLN A 33 -13.16 13.17 -1.24
C GLN A 33 -11.94 13.67 -2.02
N ILE A 34 -12.07 14.79 -2.73
CA ILE A 34 -10.95 15.47 -3.39
C ILE A 34 -10.78 16.86 -2.82
N LEU A 35 -9.52 17.17 -2.47
CA LEU A 35 -9.09 18.52 -2.13
C LEU A 35 -8.21 19.09 -3.25
N ARG A 36 -8.38 20.38 -3.57
CA ARG A 36 -7.50 21.10 -4.51
C ARG A 36 -6.43 21.85 -3.73
N PHE A 37 -5.18 21.71 -4.15
CA PHE A 37 -4.01 22.41 -3.62
C PHE A 37 -3.34 23.26 -4.70
N ASN A 38 -3.10 24.56 -4.40
CA ASN A 38 -2.49 25.53 -5.31
C ASN A 38 -1.04 25.87 -4.96
N GLY A 39 -0.46 25.21 -3.95
CA GLY A 39 0.93 25.43 -3.51
C GLY A 39 1.10 26.54 -2.47
N GLN A 40 0.10 27.39 -2.22
CA GLN A 40 0.24 28.56 -1.36
C GLN A 40 -0.70 28.58 -0.16
N GLU A 41 -1.89 28.05 -0.32
CA GLU A 41 -2.96 28.03 0.68
C GLU A 41 -3.30 26.60 1.08
N ALA A 42 -3.98 26.44 2.20
CA ALA A 42 -4.46 25.14 2.64
C ALA A 42 -5.33 24.46 1.56
N PRO A 43 -5.25 23.13 1.41
CA PRO A 43 -6.09 22.41 0.47
C PRO A 43 -7.58 22.65 0.72
N VAL A 44 -8.36 22.83 -0.34
CA VAL A 44 -9.81 23.11 -0.26
C VAL A 44 -10.63 22.01 -0.92
N PRO A 45 -11.77 21.59 -0.33
CA PRO A 45 -12.63 20.57 -0.93
C PRO A 45 -13.17 21.01 -2.30
N VAL A 46 -13.12 20.10 -3.27
CA VAL A 46 -13.68 20.29 -4.62
C VAL A 46 -14.54 19.14 -5.09
N LEU A 47 -14.55 18.00 -4.38
CA LEU A 47 -15.46 16.88 -4.60
C LEU A 47 -15.78 16.23 -3.25
N GLY A 48 -17.04 15.88 -3.03
CA GLY A 48 -17.49 15.20 -1.82
C GLY A 48 -17.05 13.73 -1.73
N PRO A 49 -17.20 13.08 -0.55
CA PRO A 49 -16.84 11.67 -0.34
C PRO A 49 -17.66 10.72 -1.22
N GLY A 50 -17.11 9.53 -1.49
CA GLY A 50 -17.75 8.48 -2.28
C GLY A 50 -16.74 7.56 -2.98
N PRO A 51 -17.12 6.91 -4.11
CA PRO A 51 -16.23 6.01 -4.83
C PRO A 51 -14.89 6.65 -5.16
N ARG A 52 -13.80 5.87 -5.01
CA ARG A 52 -12.43 6.35 -5.13
C ARG A 52 -12.15 6.93 -6.51
N PRO A 53 -11.72 8.20 -6.62
CA PRO A 53 -11.23 8.80 -7.86
C PRO A 53 -9.97 8.11 -8.38
N LEU A 54 -9.91 7.83 -9.69
CA LEU A 54 -8.76 7.20 -10.34
C LEU A 54 -8.14 8.07 -11.44
N GLY A 55 -8.90 8.99 -12.04
CA GLY A 55 -8.39 9.86 -13.08
C GLY A 55 -9.25 11.10 -13.28
N LEU A 56 -8.68 12.11 -13.89
CA LEU A 56 -9.32 13.39 -14.17
C LEU A 56 -9.31 13.68 -15.68
N LEU A 57 -10.48 14.01 -16.23
CA LEU A 57 -10.62 14.49 -17.60
C LEU A 57 -11.27 15.88 -17.57
N ASN A 58 -10.48 16.92 -17.62
CA ASN A 58 -10.86 18.32 -17.33
C ASN A 58 -11.50 18.46 -15.92
N SER A 59 -12.83 18.62 -15.85
CA SER A 59 -13.56 18.71 -14.58
C SER A 59 -14.34 17.45 -14.22
N VAL A 60 -14.23 16.40 -15.02
CA VAL A 60 -14.90 15.11 -14.79
C VAL A 60 -13.92 14.12 -14.21
N VAL A 61 -14.26 13.61 -13.05
CA VAL A 61 -13.51 12.58 -12.33
C VAL A 61 -14.09 11.22 -12.69
N LEU A 62 -13.22 10.28 -13.03
CA LEU A 62 -13.56 8.88 -13.25
C LEU A 62 -13.22 8.09 -11.97
N CYS A 63 -14.21 7.35 -11.45
CA CYS A 63 -14.11 6.63 -10.20
C CYS A 63 -13.88 5.12 -10.39
N ALA A 64 -13.45 4.45 -9.32
CA ALA A 64 -13.10 3.03 -9.34
C ALA A 64 -14.27 2.10 -9.66
N ASP A 65 -15.49 2.49 -9.35
CA ASP A 65 -16.73 1.78 -9.72
C ASP A 65 -17.19 2.04 -11.18
N GLY A 66 -16.42 2.83 -11.95
CA GLY A 66 -16.76 3.25 -13.31
C GLY A 66 -17.67 4.47 -13.39
N SER A 67 -18.17 4.97 -12.25
CA SER A 67 -19.00 6.19 -12.19
C SER A 67 -18.20 7.44 -12.55
N ARG A 68 -18.92 8.51 -12.92
CA ARG A 68 -18.34 9.82 -13.24
C ARG A 68 -18.91 10.88 -12.31
N ALA A 69 -18.02 11.71 -11.77
CA ALA A 69 -18.36 12.84 -10.93
C ALA A 69 -17.82 14.15 -11.49
N THR A 70 -18.45 15.27 -11.20
CA THR A 70 -17.97 16.58 -11.66
C THR A 70 -17.37 17.35 -10.49
N LEU A 71 -16.18 17.91 -10.65
CA LEU A 71 -15.59 18.80 -9.67
C LEU A 71 -16.53 19.98 -9.37
N GLY A 72 -16.67 20.29 -8.08
CA GLY A 72 -17.63 21.27 -7.56
C GLY A 72 -18.85 20.64 -6.87
N ASP A 73 -19.11 19.35 -7.06
CA ASP A 73 -20.13 18.63 -6.30
C ASP A 73 -19.54 18.17 -4.96
N LEU A 74 -19.98 18.82 -3.88
CA LEU A 74 -19.50 18.55 -2.50
C LEU A 74 -20.45 17.60 -1.73
N GLY A 75 -21.52 17.12 -2.37
CA GLY A 75 -22.41 16.11 -1.78
C GLY A 75 -21.73 14.75 -1.65
N ALA A 76 -22.21 13.93 -0.72
CA ALA A 76 -21.80 12.52 -0.66
C ALA A 76 -22.29 11.80 -1.93
N ARG A 77 -21.44 10.96 -2.50
CA ARG A 77 -21.70 10.21 -3.73
C ARG A 77 -21.99 8.76 -3.37
N GLU A 78 -23.00 8.19 -4.02
CA GLU A 78 -23.30 6.77 -3.87
C GLU A 78 -22.46 5.94 -4.83
N GLU A 79 -22.10 4.72 -4.41
CA GLU A 79 -21.42 3.76 -5.26
C GLU A 79 -22.37 3.22 -6.33
N ASP A 80 -21.91 3.15 -7.57
CA ASP A 80 -22.64 2.51 -8.66
C ASP A 80 -22.42 0.99 -8.59
N VAL A 81 -23.29 0.30 -7.85
CA VAL A 81 -23.22 -1.16 -7.65
C VAL A 81 -23.44 -1.97 -8.94
N ASP A 82 -24.00 -1.36 -9.97
CA ASP A 82 -24.17 -1.96 -11.30
C ASP A 82 -23.06 -1.52 -12.26
N GLY A 83 -22.19 -0.62 -11.79
CA GLY A 83 -21.05 -0.11 -12.52
C GLY A 83 -20.01 -1.20 -12.81
N LEU A 84 -19.25 -0.99 -13.87
CA LEU A 84 -18.12 -1.86 -14.20
C LEU A 84 -16.86 -1.30 -13.53
N GLY A 85 -16.34 -2.03 -12.57
CA GLY A 85 -15.14 -1.65 -11.81
C GLY A 85 -13.92 -1.40 -12.70
N LEU A 86 -13.16 -0.36 -12.40
CA LEU A 86 -11.91 -0.03 -13.07
C LEU A 86 -10.73 -0.53 -12.23
N VAL A 87 -9.83 -1.26 -12.89
CA VAL A 87 -8.63 -1.84 -12.26
C VAL A 87 -7.45 -0.86 -12.34
N GLN A 88 -7.28 -0.21 -13.50
CA GLN A 88 -6.17 0.72 -13.76
C GLN A 88 -6.64 1.88 -14.63
N VAL A 89 -6.06 3.05 -14.36
CA VAL A 89 -6.26 4.26 -15.16
C VAL A 89 -4.90 4.92 -15.36
N ALA A 90 -4.61 5.32 -16.59
CA ALA A 90 -3.46 6.16 -16.93
C ALA A 90 -3.94 7.43 -17.65
N GLU A 91 -3.39 8.57 -17.28
CA GLU A 91 -3.64 9.83 -17.98
C GLU A 91 -2.63 10.04 -19.10
N VAL A 92 -3.12 10.34 -20.28
CA VAL A 92 -2.29 10.55 -21.47
C VAL A 92 -2.82 11.72 -22.26
N ASN A 93 -2.13 12.85 -22.20
CA ASN A 93 -2.37 14.03 -23.06
C ASN A 93 -3.85 14.42 -23.19
N GLY A 94 -4.55 14.53 -22.07
CA GLY A 94 -5.97 14.91 -22.02
C GLY A 94 -6.96 13.81 -22.40
N ALA A 95 -6.51 12.56 -22.39
CA ALA A 95 -7.34 11.37 -22.46
C ALA A 95 -7.03 10.46 -21.25
N LEU A 96 -7.97 9.61 -20.86
CA LEU A 96 -7.75 8.53 -19.89
C LEU A 96 -7.72 7.18 -20.62
N VAL A 97 -6.71 6.39 -20.34
CA VAL A 97 -6.64 4.98 -20.72
C VAL A 97 -7.09 4.17 -19.53
N THR A 98 -8.20 3.45 -19.67
CA THR A 98 -8.84 2.73 -18.58
C THR A 98 -8.84 1.23 -18.85
N LEU A 99 -8.53 0.44 -17.84
CA LEU A 99 -8.66 -1.02 -17.85
C LEU A 99 -9.74 -1.41 -16.83
N ASP A 100 -10.77 -2.12 -17.30
CA ASP A 100 -11.82 -2.60 -16.45
C ASP A 100 -11.59 -4.06 -15.98
N GLU A 101 -12.42 -4.53 -15.03
CA GLU A 101 -12.34 -5.88 -14.45
C GLU A 101 -12.59 -7.01 -15.46
N ARG A 102 -13.15 -6.72 -16.62
CA ARG A 102 -13.35 -7.70 -17.71
C ARG A 102 -12.14 -7.81 -18.62
N GLY A 103 -11.16 -6.92 -18.43
CA GLY A 103 -9.98 -6.84 -19.28
C GLY A 103 -10.22 -6.04 -20.56
N ASP A 104 -11.25 -5.19 -20.60
CA ASP A 104 -11.44 -4.25 -21.71
C ASP A 104 -10.62 -2.98 -21.44
N LEU A 105 -9.70 -2.68 -22.38
CA LEU A 105 -8.93 -1.46 -22.37
C LEU A 105 -9.61 -0.43 -23.25
N ARG A 106 -9.87 0.77 -22.71
CA ARG A 106 -10.53 1.85 -23.41
C ARG A 106 -9.71 3.13 -23.36
N CYS A 107 -9.80 3.90 -24.41
CA CYS A 107 -9.36 5.30 -24.44
C CYS A 107 -10.58 6.21 -24.32
N VAL A 108 -10.61 7.01 -23.28
CA VAL A 108 -11.73 7.90 -22.92
C VAL A 108 -11.26 9.34 -23.10
N THR A 109 -11.94 10.09 -23.96
CA THR A 109 -11.80 11.52 -24.12
C THR A 109 -13.09 12.23 -23.73
N LEU A 110 -13.16 13.55 -23.83
CA LEU A 110 -14.41 14.29 -23.59
C LEU A 110 -15.52 13.92 -24.58
N ASP A 111 -15.16 13.66 -25.81
CA ASP A 111 -16.08 13.51 -26.92
C ASP A 111 -16.34 12.04 -27.30
N GLU A 112 -15.42 11.15 -26.93
CA GLU A 112 -15.44 9.77 -27.42
C GLU A 112 -14.90 8.80 -26.35
N GLU A 113 -15.50 7.61 -26.30
CA GLU A 113 -14.98 6.44 -25.60
C GLU A 113 -14.82 5.31 -26.60
N ARG A 114 -13.61 4.74 -26.65
CA ARG A 114 -13.30 3.71 -27.63
C ARG A 114 -12.53 2.57 -27.02
N THR A 115 -12.92 1.34 -27.32
CA THR A 115 -12.18 0.12 -26.97
C THR A 115 -10.92 0.04 -27.82
N VAL A 116 -9.77 -0.09 -27.17
CA VAL A 116 -8.43 -0.24 -27.79
C VAL A 116 -8.04 -1.70 -27.88
N ALA A 117 -8.29 -2.47 -26.81
CA ALA A 117 -7.98 -3.89 -26.73
C ALA A 117 -8.95 -4.60 -25.77
N THR A 118 -9.03 -5.92 -25.86
CA THR A 118 -9.80 -6.79 -24.96
C THR A 118 -8.95 -7.96 -24.48
N GLY A 119 -9.31 -8.58 -23.36
CA GLY A 119 -8.53 -9.68 -22.77
C GLY A 119 -7.18 -9.21 -22.18
N VAL A 120 -7.13 -7.96 -21.76
CA VAL A 120 -5.95 -7.35 -21.13
C VAL A 120 -5.86 -7.80 -19.67
N GLN A 121 -4.66 -8.22 -19.26
CA GLN A 121 -4.39 -8.63 -17.88
C GLN A 121 -3.83 -7.48 -17.05
N ALA A 122 -3.00 -6.63 -17.66
CA ALA A 122 -2.44 -5.43 -17.01
C ALA A 122 -2.09 -4.36 -18.03
N LEU A 123 -2.28 -3.10 -17.63
CA LEU A 123 -1.77 -1.92 -18.30
C LEU A 123 -0.42 -1.58 -17.64
N HIS A 124 0.66 -1.55 -18.43
CA HIS A 124 1.99 -1.28 -17.93
C HIS A 124 2.41 0.17 -18.09
N ASP A 125 2.17 0.72 -19.28
CA ASP A 125 2.56 2.09 -19.62
C ASP A 125 1.74 2.64 -20.79
N ALA A 126 1.62 3.94 -20.88
CA ALA A 126 0.94 4.62 -21.96
C ALA A 126 1.60 5.95 -22.28
N ASN A 127 1.67 6.29 -23.56
CA ASN A 127 2.10 7.61 -24.03
C ASN A 127 1.09 8.17 -25.04
N VAL A 128 1.38 9.34 -25.60
CA VAL A 128 0.48 10.07 -26.51
C VAL A 128 -0.08 9.24 -27.66
N SER A 129 0.64 8.23 -28.12
CA SER A 129 0.29 7.45 -29.32
C SER A 129 0.10 5.96 -29.06
N SER A 130 0.63 5.44 -27.98
CA SER A 130 0.68 3.99 -27.75
C SER A 130 0.43 3.61 -26.31
N VAL A 131 -0.02 2.38 -26.14
CA VAL A 131 -0.22 1.73 -24.85
C VAL A 131 0.46 0.38 -24.83
N LEU A 132 1.15 0.07 -23.72
CA LEU A 132 1.83 -1.19 -23.47
C LEU A 132 1.04 -2.01 -22.46
N LEU A 133 0.66 -3.20 -22.84
CA LEU A 133 -0.21 -4.06 -22.03
C LEU A 133 0.24 -5.53 -22.08
N SER A 134 -0.11 -6.29 -21.07
CA SER A 134 0.02 -7.74 -21.08
C SER A 134 -1.33 -8.41 -21.32
N SER A 135 -1.28 -9.55 -22.03
CA SER A 135 -2.39 -10.43 -22.33
C SER A 135 -1.93 -11.89 -22.17
N GLU A 136 -2.83 -12.85 -22.37
CA GLU A 136 -2.46 -14.28 -22.37
C GLU A 136 -1.38 -14.62 -23.41
N SER A 137 -1.32 -13.88 -24.52
CA SER A 137 -0.34 -14.10 -25.59
C SER A 137 1.03 -13.46 -25.32
N GLY A 138 1.17 -12.68 -24.26
CA GLY A 138 2.38 -11.97 -23.88
C GLY A 138 2.20 -10.45 -23.83
N LEU A 139 3.30 -9.73 -24.01
CA LEU A 139 3.32 -8.26 -23.97
C LEU A 139 3.02 -7.68 -25.36
N VAL A 140 2.11 -6.72 -25.43
CA VAL A 140 1.64 -6.13 -26.68
C VAL A 140 1.61 -4.61 -26.57
N MET A 141 2.02 -3.91 -27.62
CA MET A 141 1.87 -2.47 -27.75
C MET A 141 0.82 -2.15 -28.82
N HIS A 142 -0.18 -1.37 -28.46
CA HIS A 142 -1.23 -0.92 -29.36
C HIS A 142 -1.10 0.58 -29.65
N ASP A 143 -1.48 0.96 -30.85
CA ASP A 143 -1.73 2.36 -31.21
C ASP A 143 -3.02 2.85 -30.55
N LEU A 144 -2.93 3.89 -29.75
CA LEU A 144 -4.08 4.47 -29.05
C LEU A 144 -5.12 5.05 -30.01
N GLY A 145 -4.68 5.56 -31.17
CA GLY A 145 -5.53 6.14 -32.19
C GLY A 145 -6.37 5.14 -32.98
N THR A 146 -5.86 3.96 -33.26
CA THR A 146 -6.48 2.97 -34.15
C THR A 146 -6.80 1.65 -33.49
N GLY A 147 -6.21 1.34 -32.34
CA GLY A 147 -6.24 0.03 -31.69
C GLY A 147 -5.37 -1.03 -32.39
N ALA A 148 -4.61 -0.63 -33.43
CA ALA A 148 -3.75 -1.57 -34.15
C ALA A 148 -2.57 -2.03 -33.29
N VAL A 149 -2.19 -3.29 -33.44
CA VAL A 149 -0.96 -3.82 -32.81
C VAL A 149 0.24 -3.23 -33.53
N LEU A 150 1.08 -2.50 -32.78
CA LEU A 150 2.33 -1.91 -33.25
C LEU A 150 3.53 -2.85 -33.03
N TRP A 151 3.50 -3.60 -31.94
CA TRP A 151 4.57 -4.49 -31.53
C TRP A 151 4.02 -5.58 -30.60
N SER A 152 4.66 -6.73 -30.60
CA SER A 152 4.33 -7.82 -29.67
C SER A 152 5.55 -8.63 -29.32
N ARG A 153 5.60 -9.10 -28.09
CA ARG A 153 6.56 -10.05 -27.55
C ARG A 153 5.80 -11.23 -26.97
N PRO A 154 5.92 -12.42 -27.54
CA PRO A 154 5.23 -13.60 -27.03
C PRO A 154 5.75 -13.98 -25.65
N THR A 155 4.88 -14.62 -24.87
CA THR A 155 5.24 -15.23 -23.58
C THR A 155 6.42 -16.19 -23.75
N ARG A 156 7.36 -16.12 -22.83
CA ARG A 156 8.55 -16.99 -22.78
C ARG A 156 8.38 -18.09 -21.76
N GLY A 157 9.24 -19.12 -21.91
CA GLY A 157 9.30 -20.25 -20.99
C GLY A 157 8.26 -21.34 -21.25
N THR A 158 8.58 -22.54 -20.81
CA THR A 158 7.73 -23.73 -21.01
C THR A 158 6.42 -23.64 -20.22
N HIS A 159 6.45 -22.95 -19.07
CA HIS A 159 5.31 -22.78 -18.16
C HIS A 159 4.78 -21.34 -18.15
N GLY A 160 5.25 -20.49 -19.08
CA GLY A 160 4.95 -19.07 -19.11
C GLY A 160 5.90 -18.22 -18.28
N GLU A 161 5.54 -16.98 -18.12
CA GLU A 161 6.29 -15.98 -17.36
C GLU A 161 5.32 -14.97 -16.73
N ARG A 162 5.79 -14.25 -15.72
CA ARG A 162 5.11 -13.08 -15.19
C ARG A 162 5.88 -11.82 -15.64
N ILE A 163 5.21 -10.91 -16.30
CA ILE A 163 5.72 -9.55 -16.53
C ILE A 163 5.49 -8.77 -15.24
N THR A 164 6.56 -8.38 -14.58
CA THR A 164 6.51 -7.65 -13.31
C THR A 164 6.47 -6.14 -13.50
N ALA A 165 7.14 -5.63 -14.55
CA ALA A 165 7.07 -4.25 -14.99
C ALA A 165 7.39 -4.16 -16.49
N ALA A 166 6.83 -3.16 -17.16
CA ALA A 166 7.25 -2.81 -18.51
C ALA A 166 7.04 -1.32 -18.74
N THR A 167 7.88 -0.69 -19.56
CA THR A 167 7.78 0.75 -19.87
C THR A 167 8.19 1.04 -21.30
N LEU A 168 7.58 2.07 -21.85
CA LEU A 168 7.92 2.63 -23.16
C LEU A 168 9.15 3.54 -23.03
N LEU A 169 10.06 3.43 -23.98
CA LEU A 169 11.23 4.30 -24.03
C LEU A 169 11.05 5.39 -25.09
N ASP A 170 11.64 6.54 -24.83
CA ASP A 170 11.79 7.58 -25.83
C ASP A 170 12.50 7.03 -27.07
N GLY A 171 11.90 7.24 -28.24
CA GLY A 171 12.43 6.68 -29.50
C GLY A 171 11.87 5.33 -29.90
N GLY A 172 10.88 4.77 -29.17
CA GLY A 172 10.07 3.62 -29.58
C GLY A 172 10.62 2.26 -29.17
N GLY A 173 11.47 2.20 -28.16
CA GLY A 173 11.90 0.98 -27.50
C GLY A 173 10.98 0.59 -26.34
N VAL A 174 11.13 -0.64 -25.86
CA VAL A 174 10.40 -1.19 -24.69
C VAL A 174 11.39 -1.82 -23.73
N LEU A 175 11.22 -1.54 -22.46
CA LEU A 175 11.86 -2.30 -21.37
C LEU A 175 10.84 -3.24 -20.76
N VAL A 176 11.30 -4.43 -20.41
CA VAL A 176 10.48 -5.49 -19.83
C VAL A 176 11.23 -6.12 -18.69
N ALA A 177 10.64 -6.10 -17.51
CA ALA A 177 11.06 -6.91 -16.38
C ALA A 177 10.15 -8.14 -16.30
N ARG A 178 10.76 -9.30 -16.19
CA ARG A 178 10.05 -10.59 -16.15
C ARG A 178 10.59 -11.51 -15.08
N GLU A 179 9.73 -12.40 -14.62
CA GLU A 179 10.06 -13.55 -13.78
C GLU A 179 9.58 -14.82 -14.49
N GLY A 180 10.46 -15.80 -14.63
CA GLY A 180 10.12 -17.10 -15.21
C GLY A 180 9.44 -18.02 -14.21
N TYR A 181 8.59 -18.92 -14.68
CA TYR A 181 7.93 -19.96 -13.86
C TYR A 181 8.50 -21.36 -14.12
N ALA A 182 9.79 -21.50 -14.28
CA ALA A 182 10.33 -22.79 -14.58
C ALA A 182 10.32 -23.73 -13.37
N MET A 183 9.89 -24.95 -13.60
CA MET A 183 10.22 -26.07 -12.70
C MET A 183 11.63 -26.62 -12.94
N THR A 184 12.34 -26.04 -13.88
CA THR A 184 13.74 -26.38 -14.23
C THR A 184 14.58 -25.13 -14.17
N SER A 185 15.81 -25.25 -13.66
CA SER A 185 16.73 -24.16 -13.31
C SER A 185 17.06 -23.17 -14.45
N ASP A 186 16.75 -23.51 -15.69
CA ASP A 186 17.12 -22.67 -16.83
C ASP A 186 16.13 -21.54 -17.14
N GLU A 187 14.94 -21.53 -16.50
CA GLU A 187 13.89 -20.56 -16.76
C GLU A 187 13.39 -19.84 -15.52
N ASP A 188 13.78 -20.29 -14.32
CA ASP A 188 13.49 -19.60 -13.05
C ASP A 188 14.45 -18.42 -12.88
N VAL A 189 14.34 -17.45 -13.78
CA VAL A 189 15.25 -16.31 -13.88
C VAL A 189 14.45 -15.04 -13.84
N VAL A 190 14.88 -14.11 -12.99
CA VAL A 190 14.45 -12.71 -13.07
C VAL A 190 15.33 -12.00 -14.08
N GLU A 191 14.75 -11.36 -15.06
CA GLU A 191 15.48 -10.68 -16.14
C GLU A 191 14.86 -9.32 -16.46
N VAL A 192 15.72 -8.40 -16.90
CA VAL A 192 15.31 -7.18 -17.60
C VAL A 192 15.76 -7.24 -19.04
N GLU A 193 14.86 -7.00 -19.96
CA GLU A 193 15.06 -7.00 -21.40
C GLU A 193 14.85 -5.61 -21.99
N ARG A 194 15.68 -5.23 -22.94
CA ARG A 194 15.45 -4.06 -23.80
C ARG A 194 15.19 -4.48 -25.23
N TRP A 195 14.10 -4.00 -25.77
CA TRP A 195 13.67 -4.24 -27.14
C TRP A 195 13.67 -2.95 -27.93
N ALA A 196 14.28 -2.94 -29.11
CA ALA A 196 14.14 -1.88 -30.11
C ALA A 196 13.37 -2.45 -31.29
N ARG A 197 12.16 -1.98 -31.50
CA ARG A 197 11.24 -2.58 -32.47
C ARG A 197 11.10 -4.09 -32.24
N ASP A 198 11.46 -4.91 -33.23
CA ASP A 198 11.33 -6.39 -33.17
C ASP A 198 12.61 -7.09 -32.70
N ALA A 199 13.64 -6.34 -32.32
CA ALA A 199 14.95 -6.88 -31.95
C ALA A 199 15.20 -6.72 -30.46
N LEU A 200 15.58 -7.84 -29.80
CA LEU A 200 16.15 -7.80 -28.48
C LEU A 200 17.55 -7.19 -28.57
N GLU A 201 17.75 -6.02 -27.93
CA GLU A 201 19.04 -5.35 -27.90
C GLU A 201 19.97 -5.95 -26.84
N TRP A 202 19.45 -6.12 -25.63
CA TRP A 202 20.18 -6.71 -24.52
C TRP A 202 19.21 -7.32 -23.48
N ARG A 203 19.79 -8.17 -22.63
CA ARG A 203 19.12 -8.83 -21.51
C ARG A 203 20.08 -8.97 -20.35
N HIS A 204 19.63 -8.65 -19.15
CA HIS A 204 20.38 -8.81 -17.93
C HIS A 204 19.58 -9.64 -16.92
N ALA A 205 20.22 -10.71 -16.38
CA ALA A 205 19.68 -11.44 -15.25
C ALA A 205 19.82 -10.57 -13.98
N HIS A 206 18.85 -10.71 -13.09
CA HIS A 206 18.77 -10.01 -11.83
C HIS A 206 18.56 -11.00 -10.69
N GLU A 207 19.01 -10.66 -9.47
CA GLU A 207 18.85 -11.53 -8.30
C GLU A 207 17.46 -11.38 -7.68
N GLU A 208 16.95 -10.14 -7.64
CA GLU A 208 15.66 -9.80 -7.02
C GLU A 208 14.62 -9.43 -8.08
N VAL A 209 13.35 -9.62 -7.72
CA VAL A 209 12.23 -9.29 -8.61
C VAL A 209 12.17 -7.79 -8.85
N VAL A 210 12.28 -7.37 -10.11
CA VAL A 210 12.15 -5.98 -10.51
C VAL A 210 10.67 -5.60 -10.55
N LEU A 211 10.29 -4.59 -9.76
CA LEU A 211 8.91 -4.16 -9.58
C LEU A 211 8.55 -2.91 -10.37
N GLY A 212 9.53 -2.14 -10.81
CA GLY A 212 9.29 -0.95 -11.59
C GLY A 212 10.44 -0.60 -12.53
N LEU A 213 10.08 0.03 -13.64
CA LEU A 213 10.96 0.51 -14.69
C LEU A 213 10.56 1.91 -15.09
N ALA A 214 11.52 2.80 -15.32
CA ALA A 214 11.26 4.15 -15.81
C ALA A 214 12.38 4.66 -16.71
N SER A 215 12.00 5.48 -17.72
CA SER A 215 12.93 6.35 -18.43
C SER A 215 12.93 7.70 -17.73
N THR A 216 14.06 8.12 -17.22
CA THR A 216 14.17 9.32 -16.37
C THR A 216 15.29 10.25 -16.85
N SER A 217 15.33 11.45 -16.32
CA SER A 217 16.37 12.44 -16.59
C SER A 217 17.77 11.99 -16.18
N ILE A 218 17.88 11.06 -15.20
CA ILE A 218 19.17 10.47 -14.77
C ILE A 218 19.51 9.18 -15.52
N GLY A 219 18.69 8.76 -16.47
CA GLY A 219 18.86 7.56 -17.29
C GLY A 219 17.71 6.56 -17.15
N VAL A 220 17.91 5.39 -17.69
CA VAL A 220 16.97 4.29 -17.54
C VAL A 220 17.17 3.64 -16.19
N VAL A 221 16.12 3.56 -15.38
CA VAL A 221 16.19 3.04 -14.02
C VAL A 221 15.21 1.90 -13.79
N ALA A 222 15.56 1.03 -12.87
CA ALA A 222 14.72 -0.01 -12.31
C ALA A 222 14.71 0.08 -10.79
N HIS A 223 13.66 -0.41 -10.15
CA HIS A 223 13.71 -0.75 -8.74
C HIS A 223 13.22 -2.17 -8.50
N ASP A 224 13.78 -2.82 -7.51
CA ASP A 224 13.49 -4.20 -7.17
C ASP A 224 12.72 -4.33 -5.84
N GLN A 225 12.38 -5.56 -5.49
CA GLN A 225 11.64 -5.91 -4.29
C GLN A 225 12.42 -5.59 -3.00
N SER A 226 13.75 -5.58 -3.04
CA SER A 226 14.60 -5.22 -1.89
C SER A 226 14.62 -3.72 -1.61
N GLY A 227 14.26 -2.90 -2.59
CA GLY A 227 14.35 -1.44 -2.55
C GLY A 227 15.60 -0.88 -3.21
N SER A 228 16.37 -1.72 -3.92
CA SER A 228 17.52 -1.25 -4.71
C SER A 228 17.02 -0.48 -5.92
N VAL A 229 17.53 0.73 -6.10
CA VAL A 229 17.32 1.55 -7.31
C VAL A 229 18.56 1.43 -8.18
N LEU A 230 18.36 0.96 -9.41
CA LEU A 230 19.42 0.53 -10.31
C LEU A 230 19.39 1.35 -11.60
N ARG A 231 20.54 1.70 -12.11
CA ARG A 231 20.69 2.18 -13.50
C ARG A 231 20.89 1.01 -14.43
N LEU A 232 20.12 1.00 -15.51
CA LEU A 232 20.21 0.00 -16.57
C LEU A 232 20.98 0.57 -17.76
N THR A 233 22.00 -0.19 -18.21
CA THR A 233 22.81 0.13 -19.40
C THR A 233 22.97 -1.11 -20.26
N PRO A 234 23.40 -0.99 -21.53
CA PRO A 234 23.71 -2.17 -22.34
C PRO A 234 24.78 -3.10 -21.73
N GLU A 235 25.67 -2.54 -20.92
CA GLU A 235 26.78 -3.27 -20.30
C GLU A 235 26.37 -3.99 -19.00
N GLY A 236 25.24 -3.64 -18.40
CA GLY A 236 24.75 -4.23 -17.16
C GLY A 236 23.96 -3.27 -16.28
N THR A 237 23.82 -3.65 -15.03
CA THR A 237 23.11 -2.87 -14.00
C THR A 237 24.10 -2.25 -13.02
N ALA A 238 23.82 -1.05 -12.55
CA ALA A 238 24.60 -0.34 -11.55
C ALA A 238 23.70 0.20 -10.45
N LEU A 239 24.01 -0.11 -9.19
CA LEU A 239 23.28 0.41 -8.03
C LEU A 239 23.45 1.93 -7.96
N ILE A 240 22.34 2.67 -7.92
CA ILE A 240 22.32 4.11 -7.65
C ILE A 240 22.12 4.32 -6.14
N HIS A 241 21.15 3.61 -5.54
CA HIS A 241 20.77 3.76 -4.15
C HIS A 241 20.08 2.50 -3.64
N ASP A 242 20.31 2.18 -2.38
CA ASP A 242 19.57 1.19 -1.63
C ASP A 242 18.65 1.93 -0.64
N ALA A 243 17.34 1.90 -0.90
CA ALA A 243 16.35 2.54 -0.05
C ALA A 243 16.00 1.69 1.20
N GLY A 244 16.51 0.46 1.30
CA GLY A 244 16.32 -0.45 2.42
C GLY A 244 14.89 -1.02 2.54
N SER A 245 13.99 -0.67 1.63
CA SER A 245 12.62 -1.17 1.55
C SER A 245 12.04 -0.95 0.15
N GLY A 246 11.01 -1.73 -0.21
CA GLY A 246 10.40 -1.64 -1.53
C GLY A 246 9.96 -0.21 -1.88
N VAL A 247 10.30 0.20 -3.10
CA VAL A 247 9.90 1.50 -3.66
C VAL A 247 8.41 1.48 -3.98
N ARG A 248 7.68 2.52 -3.57
CA ARG A 248 6.25 2.67 -3.78
C ARG A 248 5.88 3.66 -4.88
N ALA A 249 6.66 4.72 -5.01
CA ALA A 249 6.49 5.72 -6.04
C ALA A 249 7.84 6.27 -6.51
N MET A 250 7.89 6.63 -7.78
CA MET A 250 9.01 7.35 -8.37
C MET A 250 8.48 8.56 -9.16
N PHE A 251 9.18 9.66 -9.09
CA PHE A 251 8.85 10.86 -9.85
C PHE A 251 10.12 11.50 -10.39
N ASP A 252 10.17 11.67 -11.72
CA ASP A 252 11.32 12.28 -12.40
C ASP A 252 11.19 13.80 -12.42
N ILE A 253 12.23 14.46 -11.92
CA ILE A 253 12.39 15.91 -11.97
C ILE A 253 13.67 16.16 -12.76
N ASP A 254 13.74 17.25 -13.51
CA ASP A 254 14.89 17.56 -14.38
C ASP A 254 16.23 17.42 -13.63
N GLY A 255 16.97 16.37 -13.98
CA GLY A 255 18.27 16.01 -13.37
C GLY A 255 18.22 15.28 -12.03
N GLU A 256 17.05 14.99 -11.48
CA GLU A 256 16.89 14.32 -10.19
C GLU A 256 15.69 13.36 -10.21
N LEU A 257 15.84 12.17 -9.64
CA LEU A 257 14.76 11.18 -9.45
C LEU A 257 14.35 11.15 -7.98
N CYS A 258 13.09 11.48 -7.69
CA CYS A 258 12.50 11.31 -6.37
C CYS A 258 11.94 9.90 -6.22
N VAL A 259 12.33 9.20 -5.14
CA VAL A 259 11.96 7.82 -4.86
C VAL A 259 11.34 7.75 -3.47
N ALA A 260 10.10 7.26 -3.38
CA ALA A 260 9.39 7.04 -2.12
C ALA A 260 9.54 5.59 -1.67
N ALA A 261 10.07 5.39 -0.47
CA ALA A 261 10.27 4.07 0.12
C ALA A 261 10.13 4.14 1.64
N TRP A 262 9.36 3.23 2.23
CA TRP A 262 9.04 3.23 3.65
C TRP A 262 8.48 4.59 4.07
N PHE A 263 9.07 5.25 5.08
CA PHE A 263 8.69 6.59 5.54
C PHE A 263 9.55 7.71 4.93
N HIS A 264 10.29 7.44 3.87
CA HIS A 264 11.25 8.38 3.31
C HIS A 264 10.96 8.70 1.85
N VAL A 265 11.35 9.89 1.45
CA VAL A 265 11.53 10.27 0.05
C VAL A 265 13.00 10.62 -0.15
N HIS A 266 13.63 9.97 -1.13
CA HIS A 266 15.01 10.14 -1.50
C HIS A 266 15.11 10.90 -2.82
N GLY A 267 15.89 11.98 -2.87
CA GLY A 267 16.29 12.62 -4.11
C GLY A 267 17.59 11.99 -4.61
N LEU A 268 17.56 11.41 -5.81
CA LEU A 268 18.67 10.71 -6.44
C LEU A 268 19.16 11.46 -7.67
N SER A 269 20.45 11.73 -7.73
CA SER A 269 21.13 12.20 -8.93
C SER A 269 21.77 11.03 -9.69
N ALA A 270 22.38 11.35 -10.84
CA ALA A 270 23.18 10.36 -11.55
C ALA A 270 24.34 9.78 -10.71
N ASP A 271 24.82 10.49 -9.70
CA ASP A 271 25.93 10.10 -8.83
C ASP A 271 25.49 9.38 -7.55
N GLY A 272 24.17 9.26 -7.30
CA GLY A 272 23.59 8.60 -6.13
C GLY A 272 22.71 9.53 -5.30
N LEU A 273 22.60 9.24 -3.99
CA LEU A 273 21.72 9.96 -3.06
C LEU A 273 22.16 11.42 -2.87
N SER A 274 21.26 12.35 -3.17
CA SER A 274 21.43 13.79 -3.00
C SER A 274 20.88 14.29 -1.68
N TRP A 275 19.67 13.86 -1.32
CA TRP A 275 18.98 14.24 -0.07
C TRP A 275 17.92 13.20 0.31
N THR A 276 17.47 13.25 1.56
CA THR A 276 16.37 12.45 2.10
C THR A 276 15.48 13.31 2.97
N VAL A 277 14.17 13.11 2.86
CA VAL A 277 13.18 13.64 3.80
C VAL A 277 12.34 12.52 4.38
N GLU A 278 11.85 12.68 5.59
CA GLU A 278 10.95 11.74 6.24
C GLU A 278 9.51 12.22 6.06
N HIS A 279 8.55 11.29 5.93
CA HIS A 279 7.11 11.54 5.90
C HIS A 279 6.43 10.71 7.01
N PRO A 280 5.48 11.27 7.78
CA PRO A 280 4.84 10.55 8.89
C PRO A 280 4.04 9.34 8.45
N GLY A 281 3.41 9.38 7.28
CA GLY A 281 2.82 8.21 6.62
C GLY A 281 3.80 7.57 5.63
N MET A 282 3.56 6.32 5.22
CA MET A 282 4.35 5.69 4.17
C MET A 282 4.02 6.33 2.81
N PRO A 283 4.93 7.11 2.19
CA PRO A 283 4.67 7.75 0.91
C PRO A 283 4.17 6.76 -0.15
N SER A 284 3.03 7.06 -0.75
CA SER A 284 2.40 6.23 -1.78
C SER A 284 2.34 6.90 -3.13
N ASP A 285 2.40 8.23 -3.16
CA ASP A 285 2.38 8.99 -4.40
C ASP A 285 3.14 10.31 -4.27
N LEU A 286 3.70 10.75 -5.40
CA LEU A 286 4.53 11.94 -5.54
C LEU A 286 4.05 12.76 -6.74
N SER A 287 4.05 14.08 -6.63
CA SER A 287 3.80 14.99 -7.75
C SER A 287 4.54 16.31 -7.56
N VAL A 288 4.77 17.05 -8.64
CA VAL A 288 5.43 18.36 -8.57
C VAL A 288 4.46 19.48 -8.92
N LEU A 289 4.47 20.55 -8.13
CA LEU A 289 3.73 21.77 -8.36
C LEU A 289 4.69 22.97 -8.30
N GLY A 290 5.09 23.50 -9.45
CA GLY A 290 6.14 24.50 -9.53
C GLY A 290 7.48 23.95 -9.02
N SER A 291 8.07 24.60 -8.01
CA SER A 291 9.29 24.12 -7.32
C SER A 291 9.02 23.27 -6.08
N GLN A 292 7.81 22.78 -5.90
CA GLN A 292 7.41 22.00 -4.74
C GLN A 292 7.15 20.55 -5.11
N LEU A 293 7.81 19.61 -4.42
CA LEU A 293 7.44 18.20 -4.47
C LEU A 293 6.36 17.96 -3.42
N LEU A 294 5.24 17.44 -3.84
CA LEU A 294 4.13 17.03 -3.01
C LEU A 294 4.26 15.54 -2.69
N VAL A 295 4.04 15.20 -1.44
CA VAL A 295 4.15 13.83 -0.93
C VAL A 295 2.86 13.49 -0.19
N VAL A 296 2.22 12.41 -0.57
CA VAL A 296 1.10 11.82 0.15
C VAL A 296 1.38 10.37 0.48
N GLY A 297 0.80 9.89 1.55
CA GLY A 297 1.00 8.50 1.96
C GLY A 297 0.16 8.14 3.16
N ASP A 298 0.04 6.84 3.39
CA ASP A 298 -0.79 6.23 4.42
C ASP A 298 -0.01 5.06 5.06
N ASP A 299 0.20 5.13 6.36
CA ASP A 299 0.84 4.04 7.13
C ASP A 299 -0.19 2.98 7.60
N GLY A 300 -1.47 3.19 7.29
CA GLY A 300 -2.58 2.35 7.74
C GLY A 300 -2.86 2.47 9.24
N ASN A 301 -2.39 3.54 9.89
CA ASN A 301 -2.47 3.73 11.32
C ASN A 301 -3.33 4.95 11.68
N ASP A 302 -4.60 4.72 11.95
CA ASP A 302 -5.58 5.78 12.24
C ASP A 302 -5.44 6.45 13.62
N TRP A 303 -4.47 6.04 14.45
CA TRP A 303 -4.32 6.50 15.84
C TRP A 303 -3.71 7.89 15.99
N THR A 304 -2.94 8.31 15.02
CA THR A 304 -2.25 9.61 15.03
C THR A 304 -3.04 10.70 14.31
N GLY A 305 -4.23 10.35 13.80
CA GLY A 305 -5.01 11.19 12.90
C GLY A 305 -4.50 11.08 11.45
N PRO A 306 -5.13 11.84 10.53
CA PRO A 306 -4.74 11.82 9.13
C PRO A 306 -3.31 12.29 8.91
N GLU A 307 -2.59 11.65 8.01
CA GLU A 307 -1.27 12.09 7.58
C GLU A 307 -1.36 13.40 6.80
N PRO A 308 -0.44 14.33 7.05
CA PRO A 308 -0.45 15.62 6.35
C PRO A 308 0.00 15.48 4.91
N LEU A 309 -0.42 16.42 4.05
CA LEU A 309 0.26 16.63 2.77
C LEU A 309 1.68 17.14 3.03
N GLY A 310 2.66 16.42 2.56
CA GLY A 310 4.05 16.83 2.55
C GLY A 310 4.38 17.73 1.38
N VAL A 311 5.09 18.83 1.68
CA VAL A 311 5.58 19.75 0.65
C VAL A 311 7.06 19.98 0.88
N VAL A 312 7.88 19.48 -0.06
CA VAL A 312 9.35 19.66 -0.06
C VAL A 312 9.68 20.79 -1.01
N ASP A 313 10.42 21.78 -0.54
CA ASP A 313 10.91 22.88 -1.39
C ASP A 313 12.16 22.42 -2.16
N LEU A 314 12.02 22.23 -3.48
CA LEU A 314 13.09 21.77 -4.36
C LEU A 314 14.14 22.84 -4.68
N GLU A 315 13.82 24.11 -4.52
CA GLU A 315 14.78 25.23 -4.71
C GLU A 315 15.55 25.55 -3.42
N ALA A 316 15.09 25.06 -2.27
CA ALA A 316 15.79 25.26 -1.01
C ALA A 316 17.16 24.56 -1.01
N GLU A 317 18.11 25.18 -0.34
CA GLU A 317 19.45 24.60 -0.15
C GLU A 317 19.36 23.28 0.62
N VAL A 318 20.08 22.27 0.15
CA VAL A 318 20.26 21.00 0.85
C VAL A 318 21.18 21.22 2.04
N VAL A 319 20.73 20.88 3.23
CA VAL A 319 21.46 21.06 4.49
C VAL A 319 21.88 19.72 5.08
N ASP A 320 23.03 19.70 5.78
CA ASP A 320 23.46 18.54 6.54
C ASP A 320 22.83 18.58 7.94
N VAL A 321 22.14 17.49 8.31
CA VAL A 321 21.53 17.30 9.64
C VAL A 321 21.97 16.01 10.27
N ASP A 322 21.87 15.91 11.59
CA ASP A 322 22.03 14.64 12.29
C ASP A 322 20.86 13.71 11.88
N PRO A 323 21.09 12.41 11.58
CA PRO A 323 20.00 11.48 11.26
C PRO A 323 18.88 11.42 12.31
N SER A 324 19.19 11.70 13.57
CA SER A 324 18.19 11.80 14.64
C SER A 324 17.31 13.06 14.57
N GLU A 325 17.67 14.04 13.74
CA GLU A 325 16.97 15.31 13.56
C GLU A 325 16.18 15.36 12.25
N LEU A 326 16.08 14.24 11.51
CA LEU A 326 15.31 14.16 10.26
C LEU A 326 13.80 14.35 10.46
N THR A 327 13.29 14.16 11.65
CA THR A 327 11.90 14.38 12.04
C THR A 327 11.55 15.86 12.02
N ALA A 328 11.65 16.51 10.92
CA ALA A 328 11.28 17.91 10.80
C ALA A 328 9.95 18.14 10.07
N TRP A 329 8.98 17.26 10.25
CA TRP A 329 7.58 17.64 10.06
C TRP A 329 7.20 18.48 11.27
N VAL A 330 7.45 19.77 11.18
CA VAL A 330 6.88 20.69 12.14
C VAL A 330 5.41 20.79 11.76
N PRO A 331 4.49 20.21 12.53
CA PRO A 331 3.08 20.48 12.32
C PRO A 331 2.93 22.00 12.42
N PRO A 332 2.08 22.64 11.60
CA PRO A 332 1.76 24.04 11.77
C PRO A 332 1.37 24.25 13.24
N PRO A 333 1.75 25.38 13.88
CA PRO A 333 1.42 25.62 15.27
C PRO A 333 -0.08 25.39 15.43
N ILE A 334 -0.43 24.47 16.33
CA ILE A 334 -1.83 24.16 16.67
C ILE A 334 -2.44 25.51 17.04
N GLN A 335 -3.41 25.98 16.24
CA GLN A 335 -4.19 27.13 16.65
C GLN A 335 -4.94 26.66 17.89
N GLU A 336 -4.76 27.35 19.03
CA GLU A 336 -5.31 27.01 20.37
C GLU A 336 -6.86 26.86 20.40
N ASN A 337 -7.52 26.72 19.28
CA ASN A 337 -8.96 26.48 19.15
C ASN A 337 -9.32 25.02 18.82
N ASP A 338 -8.36 24.14 18.64
CA ASP A 338 -8.66 22.75 18.46
C ASP A 338 -9.04 22.15 19.82
N GLU A 339 -10.30 21.87 19.97
CA GLU A 339 -10.80 21.00 21.02
C GLU A 339 -9.94 19.73 20.97
N VAL A 340 -9.16 19.51 22.00
CA VAL A 340 -8.45 18.24 22.23
C VAL A 340 -9.43 17.14 21.91
N PRO A 341 -9.17 16.22 20.96
CA PRO A 341 -10.12 15.17 20.61
C PRO A 341 -10.54 14.52 21.91
N ALA A 342 -11.85 14.53 22.15
CA ALA A 342 -12.41 14.13 23.43
C ALA A 342 -11.83 12.75 23.76
N MET A 343 -11.00 12.72 24.80
CA MET A 343 -10.51 11.46 25.37
C MET A 343 -11.74 10.59 25.55
N VAL A 344 -11.77 9.41 24.92
CA VAL A 344 -12.93 8.51 24.98
C VAL A 344 -13.23 8.30 26.45
N ASP A 345 -14.28 8.92 26.94
CA ASP A 345 -14.69 8.82 28.34
C ASP A 345 -15.25 7.41 28.56
N ALA A 346 -14.42 6.55 29.13
CA ALA A 346 -14.82 5.18 29.45
C ALA A 346 -15.98 5.09 30.45
N SER A 347 -16.46 6.22 31.01
CA SER A 347 -17.68 6.24 31.82
C SER A 347 -18.93 5.82 31.04
N ALA A 348 -18.88 5.84 29.68
CA ALA A 348 -19.92 5.28 28.83
C ALA A 348 -19.91 3.74 28.78
N PHE A 349 -18.94 3.07 29.42
CA PHE A 349 -18.75 1.63 29.44
C PHE A 349 -19.02 0.98 30.79
N SER A 350 -19.70 1.67 31.72
CA SER A 350 -20.18 1.06 32.95
C SER A 350 -21.23 0.01 32.62
N VAL A 351 -20.84 -1.25 32.66
CA VAL A 351 -21.77 -2.37 32.73
C VAL A 351 -22.45 -2.27 34.09
N GLU A 352 -23.78 -2.10 34.09
CA GLU A 352 -24.57 -2.27 35.30
C GLU A 352 -24.26 -3.66 35.90
N GLU A 353 -23.97 -3.70 37.19
CA GLU A 353 -23.80 -4.93 37.94
C GLU A 353 -25.11 -5.75 37.87
N GLU A 354 -25.24 -6.58 36.86
CA GLU A 354 -26.17 -7.69 36.92
C GLU A 354 -25.47 -8.88 37.55
N ASP A 355 -26.13 -9.34 38.63
CA ASP A 355 -25.83 -10.44 39.51
C ASP A 355 -24.93 -11.55 38.96
N SER A 356 -23.99 -11.93 39.79
CA SER A 356 -23.10 -13.09 39.71
C SER A 356 -23.85 -14.40 39.34
N HIS A 357 -24.07 -14.61 38.05
CA HIS A 357 -24.40 -15.92 37.54
C HIS A 357 -23.13 -16.66 37.14
N SER A 358 -22.80 -17.68 37.92
CA SER A 358 -21.76 -18.65 37.62
C SER A 358 -21.91 -19.11 36.15
N TRP A 359 -20.88 -18.86 35.35
CA TRP A 359 -20.80 -19.35 34.00
C TRP A 359 -20.64 -20.86 34.00
N SER A 360 -21.73 -21.60 33.82
CA SER A 360 -21.70 -23.01 33.44
C SER A 360 -21.71 -23.06 31.92
N ALA A 361 -20.63 -23.60 31.34
CA ALA A 361 -20.56 -23.84 29.89
C ALA A 361 -21.83 -24.60 29.45
N PRO A 362 -22.48 -24.20 28.35
CA PRO A 362 -23.62 -24.95 27.83
C PRO A 362 -23.17 -26.37 27.50
N SER A 363 -23.79 -27.35 28.15
CA SER A 363 -23.47 -28.79 28.09
C SER A 363 -23.75 -29.43 26.70
N GLY A 364 -23.90 -28.64 25.67
CA GLY A 364 -24.08 -29.09 24.29
C GLY A 364 -22.86 -28.90 23.36
N LEU A 365 -21.82 -28.20 23.83
CA LEU A 365 -20.67 -27.94 22.94
C LEU A 365 -19.71 -29.14 22.84
N LEU A 366 -19.71 -30.02 23.85
CA LEU A 366 -18.90 -31.24 23.81
C LEU A 366 -19.53 -32.37 22.99
N ASP A 367 -20.85 -32.40 22.87
CA ASP A 367 -21.56 -33.41 22.06
C ASP A 367 -21.46 -33.15 20.55
N ALA A 368 -21.27 -31.88 20.14
CA ALA A 368 -21.08 -31.51 18.72
C ALA A 368 -19.69 -31.88 18.17
N LEU A 369 -18.71 -32.15 19.03
CA LEU A 369 -17.35 -32.53 18.64
C LEU A 369 -17.14 -34.07 18.59
N THR A 370 -18.15 -34.86 18.97
CA THR A 370 -18.08 -36.32 18.99
C THR A 370 -18.95 -37.02 17.94
N GLU A 371 -19.71 -36.29 17.12
CA GLU A 371 -20.39 -36.87 15.96
C GLU A 371 -19.40 -37.07 14.84
N THR A 372 -18.72 -38.21 14.84
CA THR A 372 -18.01 -38.75 13.67
C THR A 372 -19.03 -39.10 12.60
N ALA A 373 -19.03 -38.38 11.48
CA ALA A 373 -19.71 -38.79 10.27
C ALA A 373 -19.19 -40.18 9.83
N PRO A 374 -20.05 -41.11 9.37
CA PRO A 374 -19.62 -42.41 8.92
C PRO A 374 -18.75 -42.28 7.67
N LEU A 375 -17.52 -42.77 7.78
CA LEU A 375 -16.58 -42.94 6.66
C LEU A 375 -17.22 -43.88 5.65
N ALA A 376 -17.43 -43.42 4.42
CA ALA A 376 -17.71 -44.25 3.30
C ALA A 376 -16.49 -45.14 3.04
N GLU A 377 -16.72 -46.48 2.96
CA GLU A 377 -15.72 -47.46 2.62
C GLU A 377 -15.18 -47.17 1.20
N ALA A 378 -13.93 -46.65 1.14
CA ALA A 378 -13.15 -46.62 -0.09
C ALA A 378 -12.20 -47.84 -0.10
N SER A 379 -12.28 -48.61 -1.16
CA SER A 379 -11.57 -49.85 -1.44
C SER A 379 -10.05 -49.70 -1.31
N ASP A 380 -9.46 -50.67 -0.61
CA ASP A 380 -8.05 -51.02 -0.58
C ASP A 380 -7.48 -51.18 -2.01
N GLU A 381 -6.56 -50.27 -2.39
CA GLU A 381 -5.41 -50.53 -3.28
C GLU A 381 -4.64 -49.18 -3.44
N ASN A 382 -3.61 -49.01 -2.63
CA ASN A 382 -2.44 -48.12 -2.74
C ASN A 382 -1.98 -47.42 -1.44
N GLU A 383 -2.11 -48.08 -0.29
CA GLU A 383 -1.56 -47.53 0.97
C GLU A 383 -0.03 -47.69 1.13
N GLY A 384 0.66 -48.37 0.23
CA GLY A 384 2.10 -48.68 0.39
C GLY A 384 3.07 -47.55 0.03
N ASP A 385 2.68 -46.63 -0.84
CA ASP A 385 3.64 -45.64 -1.41
C ASP A 385 3.59 -44.26 -0.74
N LEU A 386 2.50 -43.93 -0.06
CA LEU A 386 2.37 -42.63 0.63
C LEU A 386 3.07 -42.59 2.00
N LEU A 387 3.19 -43.74 2.69
CA LEU A 387 3.90 -43.80 3.96
C LEU A 387 5.43 -43.76 3.81
N ALA A 388 5.96 -44.23 2.71
CA ALA A 388 7.40 -44.19 2.41
C ALA A 388 7.87 -42.76 2.08
N ALA A 389 7.02 -41.94 1.46
CA ALA A 389 7.32 -40.55 1.14
C ALA A 389 7.25 -39.60 2.37
N LEU A 390 6.56 -40.01 3.42
CA LEU A 390 6.45 -39.24 4.67
C LEU A 390 7.55 -39.52 5.69
N THR A 391 8.31 -40.60 5.53
CA THR A 391 9.36 -41.00 6.46
C THR A 391 10.74 -40.48 6.13
N ASP A 392 10.97 -39.95 4.92
CA ASP A 392 12.27 -39.36 4.52
C ASP A 392 12.35 -37.82 4.66
N ALA A 393 11.29 -37.18 5.14
CA ALA A 393 11.36 -35.78 5.51
C ALA A 393 11.98 -35.65 6.92
N THR A 394 13.27 -35.37 6.95
CA THR A 394 13.97 -34.92 8.16
C THR A 394 13.22 -33.67 8.69
N PRO A 395 12.74 -33.68 9.95
CA PRO A 395 12.10 -32.49 10.50
C PRO A 395 13.17 -31.46 10.82
N THR A 396 13.45 -30.59 9.87
CA THR A 396 14.24 -29.38 10.11
C THR A 396 13.28 -28.21 10.25
N SER A 397 13.07 -27.86 11.43
CA SER A 397 12.60 -26.63 12.08
C SER A 397 11.52 -26.92 13.11
N VAL A 398 11.92 -26.78 14.35
CA VAL A 398 10.99 -26.53 15.46
C VAL A 398 10.27 -25.25 15.05
N ALA A 399 9.00 -25.37 14.65
CA ALA A 399 8.15 -24.23 14.46
C ALA A 399 8.07 -23.51 15.80
N SER A 400 8.77 -22.36 15.92
CA SER A 400 8.67 -21.52 17.11
C SER A 400 7.20 -21.17 17.28
N THR A 401 6.63 -21.55 18.43
CA THR A 401 5.24 -21.25 18.74
C THR A 401 5.08 -19.73 18.82
N PHE A 402 4.25 -19.18 17.92
CA PHE A 402 3.86 -17.79 17.97
C PHE A 402 2.91 -17.59 19.15
N THR A 403 3.31 -16.78 20.13
CA THR A 403 2.53 -16.53 21.35
C THR A 403 2.52 -15.05 21.69
N VAL A 404 1.41 -14.61 22.30
CA VAL A 404 1.20 -13.25 22.82
C VAL A 404 0.98 -13.37 24.32
N GLY A 405 1.53 -12.44 25.10
CA GLY A 405 1.31 -12.33 26.53
C GLY A 405 1.02 -10.90 26.93
N LEU A 406 -0.03 -10.70 27.74
CA LEU A 406 -0.43 -9.40 28.31
C LEU A 406 0.01 -9.24 29.77
N GLY A 407 0.69 -10.25 30.31
CA GLY A 407 1.10 -10.29 31.70
C GLY A 407 -0.04 -10.71 32.66
N GLU A 408 0.20 -10.53 33.95
CA GLU A 408 -0.75 -10.90 35.00
C GLU A 408 -1.88 -9.86 35.12
N HIS A 409 -3.00 -10.26 35.74
CA HIS A 409 -4.09 -9.35 36.11
C HIS A 409 -3.56 -8.24 37.02
N ARG A 410 -4.08 -7.02 36.85
CA ARG A 410 -3.58 -5.84 37.52
C ARG A 410 -4.61 -5.22 38.45
N GLU A 411 -4.15 -4.76 39.62
CA GLU A 411 -4.93 -3.95 40.54
C GLU A 411 -4.35 -2.52 40.53
N VAL A 412 -5.16 -1.52 40.28
CA VAL A 412 -4.75 -0.12 40.15
C VAL A 412 -5.68 0.75 40.97
N ARG A 413 -5.14 1.73 41.70
CA ARG A 413 -5.95 2.70 42.47
C ARG A 413 -6.41 3.84 41.58
N ALA A 414 -7.69 4.17 41.67
CA ALA A 414 -8.23 5.35 41.04
C ALA A 414 -7.64 6.64 41.62
N GLY A 415 -7.47 7.62 40.79
CA GLY A 415 -7.14 8.98 41.19
C GLY A 415 -8.26 9.66 42.01
N ALA A 416 -8.06 10.90 42.37
CA ALA A 416 -9.05 11.70 43.10
C ALA A 416 -10.34 11.95 42.30
N ASP A 417 -10.28 11.81 40.99
CA ASP A 417 -11.39 11.89 40.03
C ASP A 417 -12.15 10.56 39.85
N GLY A 418 -11.74 9.50 40.55
CA GLY A 418 -12.35 8.17 40.48
C GLY A 418 -11.94 7.36 39.26
N VAL A 419 -10.89 7.78 38.54
CA VAL A 419 -10.40 7.15 37.30
C VAL A 419 -8.94 6.77 37.45
N ALA A 420 -8.51 5.68 36.82
CA ALA A 420 -7.11 5.26 36.71
C ALA A 420 -6.66 5.28 35.24
N GLU A 421 -5.44 5.74 35.01
CA GLU A 421 -4.77 5.59 33.71
C GLU A 421 -3.92 4.32 33.74
N VAL A 422 -4.17 3.40 32.80
CA VAL A 422 -3.53 2.09 32.77
C VAL A 422 -2.90 1.88 31.40
N LEU A 423 -1.60 1.62 31.38
CA LEU A 423 -0.90 1.23 30.16
C LEU A 423 -0.99 -0.30 30.00
N LEU A 424 -1.67 -0.74 28.97
CA LEU A 424 -1.69 -2.12 28.54
C LEU A 424 -0.53 -2.35 27.56
N GLU A 425 0.30 -3.35 27.81
CA GLU A 425 1.45 -3.69 26.99
C GLU A 425 1.41 -5.15 26.61
N SER A 426 1.80 -5.47 25.37
CA SER A 426 1.90 -6.84 24.90
C SER A 426 3.35 -7.27 24.71
N THR A 427 3.61 -8.54 24.98
CA THR A 427 4.86 -9.21 24.61
C THR A 427 4.54 -10.27 23.57
N VAL A 428 5.31 -10.30 22.49
CA VAL A 428 5.15 -11.29 21.43
C VAL A 428 6.40 -12.16 21.38
N SER A 429 6.23 -13.48 21.30
CA SER A 429 7.32 -14.45 21.20
C SER A 429 7.13 -15.36 19.99
N GLY A 430 8.24 -15.83 19.41
CA GLY A 430 8.21 -16.77 18.28
C GLY A 430 8.03 -16.13 16.90
N ALA A 431 8.09 -14.80 16.80
CA ALA A 431 8.13 -14.08 15.54
C ALA A 431 8.89 -12.75 15.69
N PRO A 432 9.46 -12.20 14.59
CA PRO A 432 9.93 -10.81 14.57
C PRO A 432 8.78 -9.86 14.92
N SER A 433 9.09 -8.76 15.57
CA SER A 433 8.08 -7.74 15.93
C SER A 433 7.58 -6.92 14.72
N GLU A 434 8.26 -7.02 13.59
CA GLU A 434 7.94 -6.29 12.38
C GLU A 434 6.78 -6.94 11.62
N GLY A 435 5.87 -6.10 11.10
CA GLY A 435 4.71 -6.54 10.31
C GLY A 435 3.58 -7.19 11.11
N LEU A 436 3.60 -7.11 12.45
CA LEU A 436 2.52 -7.61 13.29
C LEU A 436 1.36 -6.62 13.31
N THR A 437 0.15 -7.12 13.12
CA THR A 437 -1.09 -6.38 13.35
C THR A 437 -1.68 -6.72 14.70
N TYR A 438 -2.10 -5.70 15.45
CA TYR A 438 -2.66 -5.81 16.79
C TYR A 438 -4.13 -5.39 16.75
N ALA A 439 -4.99 -6.04 17.51
CA ALA A 439 -6.38 -5.64 17.69
C ALA A 439 -6.78 -5.85 19.15
N TRP A 440 -6.95 -4.75 19.88
CA TRP A 440 -7.45 -4.75 21.25
C TRP A 440 -8.96 -4.65 21.24
N SER A 441 -9.61 -5.46 22.06
CA SER A 441 -11.05 -5.42 22.25
C SER A 441 -11.42 -5.46 23.72
N THR A 442 -12.58 -4.91 24.03
CA THR A 442 -13.26 -5.07 25.32
C THR A 442 -13.99 -6.41 25.38
N ALA A 443 -14.47 -6.82 26.57
CA ALA A 443 -15.18 -8.07 26.76
C ALA A 443 -16.46 -8.21 25.90
N ASP A 444 -17.07 -7.10 25.49
CA ASP A 444 -18.21 -7.05 24.57
C ASP A 444 -17.82 -7.12 23.08
N GLY A 445 -16.51 -7.30 22.79
CA GLY A 445 -15.98 -7.45 21.44
C GLY A 445 -15.78 -6.15 20.68
N ARG A 446 -15.93 -5.00 21.33
CA ARG A 446 -15.66 -3.69 20.71
C ARG A 446 -14.16 -3.47 20.61
N GLU A 447 -13.67 -3.18 19.43
CA GLU A 447 -12.27 -2.83 19.19
C GLU A 447 -11.96 -1.43 19.75
N ILE A 448 -10.83 -1.33 20.49
CA ILE A 448 -10.39 -0.13 21.20
C ILE A 448 -8.96 0.26 20.86
N GLY A 449 -8.23 -0.54 20.08
CA GLY A 449 -6.87 -0.22 19.73
C GLY A 449 -6.15 -1.24 18.84
N THR A 450 -5.17 -0.78 18.06
CA THR A 450 -4.40 -1.59 17.11
C THR A 450 -2.88 -1.53 17.29
N LYS A 451 -2.39 -0.94 18.40
CA LYS A 451 -0.94 -0.88 18.70
C LYS A 451 -0.51 -1.94 19.70
N SER A 452 0.79 -2.23 19.75
CA SER A 452 1.35 -3.13 20.77
C SER A 452 1.19 -2.62 22.21
N ARG A 453 0.93 -1.31 22.36
CA ARG A 453 0.70 -0.63 23.63
C ARG A 453 -0.55 0.21 23.54
N LEU A 454 -1.37 0.19 24.59
CA LEU A 454 -2.61 0.93 24.67
C LEU A 454 -2.73 1.60 26.04
N LEU A 455 -2.89 2.92 26.07
CA LEU A 455 -3.19 3.67 27.28
C LEU A 455 -4.71 3.80 27.41
N VAL A 456 -5.28 3.24 28.45
CA VAL A 456 -6.72 3.30 28.75
C VAL A 456 -7.00 4.06 30.04
N ARG A 457 -8.09 4.82 30.04
CA ARG A 457 -8.58 5.52 31.22
C ARG A 457 -9.83 4.83 31.71
N LEU A 458 -9.76 4.26 32.93
CA LEU A 458 -10.75 3.31 33.46
C LEU A 458 -11.40 3.89 34.71
N PRO A 459 -12.72 3.93 34.80
CA PRO A 459 -13.43 4.20 36.05
C PRO A 459 -13.24 3.05 37.05
N ARG A 460 -13.65 3.23 38.29
CA ARG A 460 -13.66 2.15 39.28
C ARG A 460 -14.48 0.96 38.81
N GLY A 461 -13.94 -0.26 38.99
CA GLY A 461 -14.57 -1.47 38.56
C GLY A 461 -13.61 -2.49 37.97
N VAL A 462 -14.15 -3.57 37.42
CA VAL A 462 -13.42 -4.63 36.75
C VAL A 462 -13.52 -4.48 35.25
N HIS A 463 -12.39 -4.35 34.59
CA HIS A 463 -12.30 -4.19 33.14
C HIS A 463 -11.54 -5.37 32.54
N ARG A 464 -12.03 -5.92 31.45
CA ARG A 464 -11.40 -7.03 30.71
C ARG A 464 -11.08 -6.59 29.31
N PHE A 465 -9.85 -6.92 28.89
CA PHE A 465 -9.35 -6.63 27.57
C PHE A 465 -8.79 -7.88 26.95
N GLU A 466 -8.99 -8.04 25.66
CA GLU A 466 -8.41 -9.09 24.83
C GLU A 466 -7.55 -8.45 23.76
N LEU A 467 -6.40 -9.06 23.47
CA LEU A 467 -5.54 -8.66 22.36
C LEU A 467 -5.39 -9.82 21.41
N ARG A 468 -5.70 -9.57 20.15
CA ARG A 468 -5.37 -10.46 19.04
C ARG A 468 -4.20 -9.87 18.26
N VAL A 469 -3.17 -10.70 18.03
CA VAL A 469 -2.02 -10.33 17.20
C VAL A 469 -1.94 -11.26 16.00
N ARG A 470 -1.77 -10.71 14.81
CA ARG A 470 -1.67 -11.46 13.57
C ARG A 470 -0.32 -11.19 12.92
N HIS A 471 0.35 -12.24 12.50
CA HIS A 471 1.59 -12.19 11.73
C HIS A 471 1.28 -12.16 10.21
N PRO A 472 2.11 -11.53 9.37
CA PRO A 472 1.91 -11.49 7.91
C PRO A 472 1.79 -12.85 7.23
N ASP A 473 2.40 -13.90 7.81
CA ASP A 473 2.28 -15.28 7.31
C ASP A 473 0.93 -15.95 7.60
N GLY A 474 -0.01 -15.22 8.23
CA GLY A 474 -1.35 -15.69 8.54
C GLY A 474 -1.51 -16.32 9.93
N ARG A 475 -0.43 -16.59 10.68
CA ARG A 475 -0.52 -17.04 12.07
C ARG A 475 -1.11 -15.94 12.95
N TRP A 476 -1.84 -16.32 13.98
CA TRP A 476 -2.37 -15.39 14.98
C TRP A 476 -2.32 -15.99 16.38
N ALA A 477 -2.27 -15.13 17.38
CA ALA A 477 -2.35 -15.48 18.79
C ALA A 477 -3.22 -14.47 19.54
N MET A 478 -3.78 -14.86 20.65
CA MET A 478 -4.66 -14.03 21.48
C MET A 478 -4.36 -14.25 22.95
N ASP A 479 -4.45 -13.19 23.73
CA ASP A 479 -4.38 -13.25 25.19
C ASP A 479 -5.33 -12.22 25.81
N GLY A 480 -5.68 -12.40 27.08
CA GLY A 480 -6.60 -11.53 27.81
C GLY A 480 -6.04 -11.06 29.13
N VAL A 481 -6.32 -9.81 29.50
CA VAL A 481 -5.93 -9.21 30.77
C VAL A 481 -7.14 -8.62 31.50
N GLN A 482 -7.18 -8.75 32.80
CA GLN A 482 -8.17 -8.11 33.67
C GLN A 482 -7.51 -7.00 34.49
N VAL A 483 -8.15 -5.85 34.56
CA VAL A 483 -7.74 -4.70 35.37
C VAL A 483 -8.83 -4.39 36.38
N LEU A 484 -8.50 -4.46 37.66
CA LEU A 484 -9.36 -4.00 38.77
C LEU A 484 -8.93 -2.58 39.16
N VAL A 485 -9.84 -1.62 39.06
CA VAL A 485 -9.64 -0.23 39.52
C VAL A 485 -10.40 -0.03 40.84
N GLU A 486 -9.65 0.20 41.93
CA GLU A 486 -10.18 0.42 43.29
C GLU A 486 -10.39 1.90 43.61
#